data_faf5a590101df825c1625a0959a5d0c6
#
_entry.id   faf5a590101df825c1625a0959a5d0c6
#
_cell.length_a   1.000
_cell.length_b   1.000
_cell.length_c   1.000
_cell.angle_alpha   90.00
_cell.angle_beta   90.00
_cell.angle_gamma   90.00
#
_symmetry.space_group_name_H-M   'P 1'
#
loop_
_entity.id
_entity.type
_entity.pdbx_description
1 polymer ?
#
loop_
_entity_poly.entity_id
_entity_poly.type
_entity_poly.pdbx_seq_one_letter_code
_entity_poly.pdbx_strand_id
1 'polypeptide(L)'
;LPHMLPSNKEWENILSNLGINNSDHVIIYDNSNIFSSCRVWYTFIYFGHNTDLVSVLDGNFIKWQKENRAVSKEIAKISKTNYEAEENLSMVISKSQVKKNILNKKFQLIDARSNERFLGLQPEPRQGLKSGHIEGSINLPFQLLLNEDRTLKKKEELIKIFDANKI
;
A
#
# COMPACT_ATOMS: atom_id res chain seq x y z
N LEU A 1 -15.44 -7.54 5.98
CA LEU A 1 -14.24 -8.37 5.87
C LEU A 1 -13.01 -7.56 6.30
N PRO A 2 -12.07 -8.13 7.08
CA PRO A 2 -10.86 -7.42 7.46
C PRO A 2 -10.07 -6.99 6.22
N HIS A 3 -9.41 -5.83 6.30
CA HIS A 3 -8.59 -5.23 5.24
C HIS A 3 -9.34 -4.78 3.97
N MET A 4 -10.63 -4.57 4.03
CA MET A 4 -11.36 -3.83 2.99
C MET A 4 -11.14 -2.33 3.16
N LEU A 5 -11.38 -1.57 2.09
CA LEU A 5 -11.44 -0.11 2.19
C LEU A 5 -12.64 0.28 3.08
N PRO A 6 -12.50 1.27 3.95
CA PRO A 6 -13.65 1.82 4.69
C PRO A 6 -14.64 2.50 3.76
N SER A 7 -15.81 2.86 4.24
CA SER A 7 -16.68 3.81 3.56
C SER A 7 -16.13 5.24 3.70
N ASN A 8 -16.59 6.17 2.82
CA ASN A 8 -16.26 7.60 2.92
C ASN A 8 -16.45 8.12 4.34
N LYS A 9 -17.63 7.89 4.92
CA LYS A 9 -17.98 8.37 6.26
C LYS A 9 -17.08 7.80 7.36
N GLU A 10 -16.69 6.55 7.26
CA GLU A 10 -15.75 5.94 8.21
C GLU A 10 -14.36 6.58 8.06
N TRP A 11 -13.89 6.79 6.83
CA TRP A 11 -12.60 7.42 6.57
C TRP A 11 -12.57 8.87 7.05
N GLU A 12 -13.58 9.67 6.73
CA GLU A 12 -13.75 11.04 7.23
C GLU A 12 -13.71 11.11 8.75
N ASN A 13 -14.46 10.22 9.43
CA ASN A 13 -14.47 10.17 10.89
C ASN A 13 -13.11 9.80 11.48
N ILE A 14 -12.40 8.83 10.88
CA ILE A 14 -11.06 8.43 11.31
C ILE A 14 -10.11 9.62 11.21
N LEU A 15 -10.01 10.26 10.04
CA LEU A 15 -9.07 11.35 9.83
C LEU A 15 -9.41 12.61 10.62
N SER A 16 -10.69 12.95 10.69
CA SER A 16 -11.15 14.07 11.52
C SER A 16 -10.80 13.88 12.98
N ASN A 17 -10.97 12.68 13.52
CA ASN A 17 -10.59 12.37 14.91
C ASN A 17 -9.07 12.33 15.13
N LEU A 18 -8.29 12.05 14.08
CA LEU A 18 -6.82 12.18 14.09
C LEU A 18 -6.33 13.62 13.88
N GLY A 19 -7.24 14.58 13.73
CA GLY A 19 -6.90 15.99 13.55
C GLY A 19 -6.30 16.31 12.18
N ILE A 20 -6.56 15.49 11.18
CA ILE A 20 -6.02 15.66 9.81
C ILE A 20 -7.04 16.43 8.97
N ASN A 21 -6.59 17.45 8.24
CA ASN A 21 -7.33 18.18 7.22
C ASN A 21 -6.92 17.77 5.81
N ASN A 22 -7.74 18.09 4.81
CA ASN A 22 -7.42 17.81 3.40
C ASN A 22 -6.19 18.59 2.88
N SER A 23 -5.79 19.66 3.55
CA SER A 23 -4.61 20.48 3.20
C SER A 23 -3.34 20.11 3.95
N ASP A 24 -3.40 19.14 4.87
CA ASP A 24 -2.23 18.76 5.66
C ASP A 24 -1.29 17.86 4.85
N HIS A 25 0.03 18.06 5.03
CA HIS A 25 1.02 17.12 4.52
C HIS A 25 1.16 15.94 5.51
N VAL A 26 0.67 14.78 5.09
CA VAL A 26 0.69 13.55 5.90
C VAL A 26 1.91 12.72 5.56
N ILE A 27 2.76 12.45 6.56
CA ILE A 27 3.87 11.53 6.44
C ILE A 27 3.53 10.22 7.16
N ILE A 28 3.51 9.14 6.41
CA ILE A 28 3.12 7.82 6.88
C ILE A 28 4.35 6.95 7.10
N TYR A 29 4.43 6.32 8.27
CA TYR A 29 5.45 5.31 8.53
C TYR A 29 4.86 4.15 9.34
N ASP A 30 5.52 3.02 9.30
CA ASP A 30 5.15 1.85 10.09
C ASP A 30 6.40 1.08 10.57
N ASN A 31 6.15 0.04 11.34
CA ASN A 31 7.18 -0.87 11.84
C ASN A 31 6.93 -2.33 11.36
N SER A 32 6.12 -2.49 10.31
CA SER A 32 5.75 -3.81 9.81
C SER A 32 6.75 -4.35 8.78
N ASN A 33 6.81 -5.67 8.64
CA ASN A 33 7.61 -6.33 7.60
C ASN A 33 6.89 -6.34 6.23
N ILE A 34 5.63 -5.90 6.16
CA ILE A 34 4.80 -5.95 4.96
C ILE A 34 4.51 -4.55 4.38
N PHE A 35 5.18 -3.51 4.88
CA PHE A 35 5.00 -2.13 4.41
C PHE A 35 3.54 -1.67 4.41
N SER A 36 2.89 -1.81 5.56
CA SER A 36 1.49 -1.36 5.77
C SER A 36 1.29 0.13 5.47
N SER A 37 2.35 0.95 5.62
CA SER A 37 2.38 2.37 5.24
C SER A 37 1.97 2.61 3.78
N CYS A 38 2.40 1.76 2.85
CA CYS A 38 2.02 1.85 1.44
C CYS A 38 0.50 1.68 1.24
N ARG A 39 -0.13 0.81 2.04
CA ARG A 39 -1.59 0.64 2.00
C ARG A 39 -2.31 1.88 2.52
N VAL A 40 -1.82 2.49 3.61
CA VAL A 40 -2.40 3.72 4.16
C VAL A 40 -2.25 4.86 3.15
N TRP A 41 -1.06 4.99 2.53
CA TRP A 41 -0.82 5.94 1.44
C TRP A 41 -1.83 5.76 0.29
N TYR A 42 -1.99 4.54 -0.19
CA TYR A 42 -2.97 4.22 -1.24
C TYR A 42 -4.40 4.59 -0.83
N THR A 43 -4.76 4.38 0.45
CA THR A 43 -6.08 4.72 0.96
C THR A 43 -6.32 6.23 0.96
N PHE A 44 -5.32 7.05 1.33
CA PHE A 44 -5.40 8.51 1.21
C PHE A 44 -5.67 8.95 -0.22
N ILE A 45 -4.90 8.40 -1.19
CA ILE A 45 -5.08 8.75 -2.62
C ILE A 45 -6.45 8.29 -3.12
N TYR A 46 -6.90 7.09 -2.73
CA TYR A 46 -8.22 6.58 -3.10
C TYR A 46 -9.36 7.49 -2.62
N PHE A 47 -9.22 8.09 -1.43
CA PHE A 47 -10.20 9.02 -0.87
C PHE A 47 -9.91 10.49 -1.20
N GLY A 48 -9.18 10.76 -2.27
CA GLY A 48 -9.05 12.09 -2.85
C GLY A 48 -8.08 13.04 -2.15
N HIS A 49 -7.25 12.55 -1.22
CA HIS A 49 -6.20 13.40 -0.67
C HIS A 49 -5.19 13.77 -1.75
N ASN A 50 -4.71 15.03 -1.75
CA ASN A 50 -3.75 15.49 -2.74
C ASN A 50 -2.47 14.64 -2.68
N THR A 51 -2.06 14.06 -3.82
CA THR A 51 -0.87 13.21 -3.95
C THR A 51 0.42 13.88 -3.52
N ASP A 52 0.52 15.20 -3.66
CA ASP A 52 1.71 15.98 -3.27
C ASP A 52 1.77 16.22 -1.75
N LEU A 53 0.66 15.96 -1.05
CA LEU A 53 0.52 16.17 0.39
C LEU A 53 0.51 14.85 1.19
N VAL A 54 0.78 13.71 0.57
CA VAL A 54 0.90 12.44 1.29
C VAL A 54 2.14 11.67 0.86
N SER A 55 2.94 11.28 1.84
CA SER A 55 4.23 10.63 1.61
C SER A 55 4.43 9.44 2.53
N VAL A 56 5.21 8.46 2.10
CA VAL A 56 5.71 7.37 2.95
C VAL A 56 7.14 7.68 3.35
N LEU A 57 7.46 7.54 4.63
CA LEU A 57 8.82 7.68 5.13
C LEU A 57 9.71 6.57 4.56
N ASP A 58 10.68 6.92 3.73
CA ASP A 58 11.57 5.98 3.05
C ASP A 58 12.48 5.25 4.05
N GLY A 59 12.44 3.92 4.05
CA GLY A 59 13.07 3.08 5.06
C GLY A 59 12.27 2.91 6.36
N ASN A 60 11.12 3.59 6.49
CA ASN A 60 10.21 3.49 7.62
C ASN A 60 10.84 3.75 9.01
N PHE A 61 10.16 3.39 10.09
CA PHE A 61 10.61 3.62 11.45
C PHE A 61 11.88 2.85 11.82
N ILE A 62 12.12 1.71 11.18
CA ILE A 62 13.32 0.90 11.43
C ILE A 62 14.59 1.66 11.03
N LYS A 63 14.59 2.29 9.85
CA LYS A 63 15.73 3.10 9.39
C LYS A 63 15.87 4.36 10.25
N TRP A 64 14.77 5.04 10.60
CA TRP A 64 14.76 6.19 11.50
C TRP A 64 15.48 5.89 12.81
N GLN A 65 15.19 4.74 13.43
CA GLN A 65 15.84 4.31 14.67
C GLN A 65 17.32 3.94 14.48
N LYS A 66 17.67 3.24 13.39
CA LYS A 66 19.07 2.91 13.06
C LYS A 66 19.95 4.14 12.88
N GLU A 67 19.38 5.23 12.40
CA GLU A 67 20.05 6.52 12.24
C GLU A 67 20.07 7.35 13.54
N ASN A 68 19.65 6.79 14.67
CA ASN A 68 19.55 7.45 15.96
C ASN A 68 18.78 8.77 15.93
N ARG A 69 17.75 8.85 15.10
CA ARG A 69 16.88 10.02 15.03
C ARG A 69 15.96 10.08 16.25
N ALA A 70 15.55 11.29 16.62
CA ALA A 70 14.73 11.53 17.79
C ALA A 70 13.39 10.76 17.74
N VAL A 71 13.04 10.14 18.88
CA VAL A 71 11.74 9.51 19.10
C VAL A 71 11.13 10.01 20.39
N SER A 72 9.81 10.12 20.45
CA SER A 72 9.06 10.52 21.63
C SER A 72 8.02 9.47 22.00
N LYS A 73 7.69 9.43 23.29
CA LYS A 73 6.55 8.68 23.85
C LYS A 73 5.38 9.60 24.18
N GLU A 74 5.54 10.90 23.95
CA GLU A 74 4.49 11.87 24.21
C GLU A 74 3.36 11.71 23.21
N ILE A 75 2.14 11.72 23.74
CA ILE A 75 0.92 11.69 22.93
C ILE A 75 0.56 13.13 22.58
N ALA A 76 0.53 13.44 21.29
CA ALA A 76 0.12 14.76 20.82
C ALA A 76 -1.33 15.06 21.23
N LYS A 77 -1.56 16.30 21.67
CA LYS A 77 -2.93 16.79 21.86
C LYS A 77 -3.53 17.09 20.49
N ILE A 78 -4.59 16.37 20.15
CA ILE A 78 -5.24 16.46 18.85
C ILE A 78 -6.56 17.20 19.01
N SER A 79 -6.81 18.19 18.16
CA SER A 79 -8.13 18.81 18.00
C SER A 79 -8.81 18.19 16.78
N LYS A 80 -10.09 17.87 16.93
CA LYS A 80 -10.87 17.32 15.83
C LYS A 80 -10.97 18.31 14.69
N THR A 81 -10.86 17.82 13.46
CA THR A 81 -10.99 18.59 12.21
C THR A 81 -12.25 18.19 11.45
N ASN A 82 -12.41 18.72 10.24
CA ASN A 82 -13.41 18.28 9.27
C ASN A 82 -12.67 17.82 8.01
N TYR A 83 -12.53 16.52 7.86
CA TYR A 83 -11.95 15.90 6.66
C TYR A 83 -13.08 15.50 5.71
N GLU A 84 -12.93 15.79 4.42
CA GLU A 84 -13.85 15.40 3.36
C GLU A 84 -13.20 14.35 2.47
N ALA A 85 -13.91 13.25 2.18
CA ALA A 85 -13.42 12.16 1.37
C ALA A 85 -14.20 12.03 0.06
N GLU A 86 -13.48 11.83 -1.05
CA GLU A 86 -14.02 11.56 -2.37
C GLU A 86 -13.40 10.30 -2.96
N GLU A 87 -14.21 9.25 -3.18
CA GLU A 87 -13.71 7.97 -3.69
C GLU A 87 -13.28 8.06 -5.15
N ASN A 88 -12.05 7.68 -5.44
CA ASN A 88 -11.59 7.43 -6.79
C ASN A 88 -11.83 5.97 -7.20
N LEU A 89 -13.02 5.68 -7.69
CA LEU A 89 -13.44 4.34 -8.09
C LEU A 89 -12.58 3.71 -9.20
N SER A 90 -11.83 4.52 -9.96
CA SER A 90 -10.93 4.02 -11.01
C SER A 90 -9.72 3.26 -10.45
N MET A 91 -9.39 3.49 -9.17
CA MET A 91 -8.27 2.83 -8.50
C MET A 91 -8.59 1.41 -7.99
N VAL A 92 -9.84 0.96 -8.10
CA VAL A 92 -10.26 -0.35 -7.58
C VAL A 92 -10.91 -1.18 -8.68
N ILE A 93 -10.41 -2.38 -8.86
CA ILE A 93 -10.93 -3.35 -9.82
C ILE A 93 -11.71 -4.44 -9.08
N SER A 94 -12.95 -4.68 -9.48
CA SER A 94 -13.80 -5.70 -8.90
C SER A 94 -13.37 -7.12 -9.28
N LYS A 95 -13.71 -8.10 -8.44
CA LYS A 95 -13.50 -9.53 -8.74
C LYS A 95 -14.08 -9.95 -10.11
N SER A 96 -15.23 -9.40 -10.50
CA SER A 96 -15.85 -9.70 -11.79
C SER A 96 -15.03 -9.15 -12.98
N GLN A 97 -14.44 -7.97 -12.82
CA GLN A 97 -13.55 -7.38 -13.83
C GLN A 97 -12.26 -8.19 -13.96
N VAL A 98 -11.65 -8.61 -12.82
CA VAL A 98 -10.47 -9.49 -12.85
C VAL A 98 -10.79 -10.82 -13.54
N LYS A 99 -11.93 -11.46 -13.23
CA LYS A 99 -12.35 -12.69 -13.92
C LYS A 99 -12.48 -12.50 -15.45
N LYS A 100 -13.08 -11.39 -15.89
CA LYS A 100 -13.17 -11.06 -17.32
C LYS A 100 -11.79 -10.83 -17.96
N ASN A 101 -10.86 -10.25 -17.18
CA ASN A 101 -9.51 -9.97 -17.66
C ASN A 101 -8.67 -11.22 -17.93
N ILE A 102 -8.92 -12.34 -17.24
CA ILE A 102 -8.26 -13.62 -17.53
C ILE A 102 -8.45 -14.01 -19.02
N LEU A 103 -9.63 -13.72 -19.59
CA LEU A 103 -9.97 -14.04 -20.97
C LEU A 103 -9.54 -12.93 -21.96
N ASN A 104 -9.82 -11.67 -21.63
CA ASN A 104 -9.67 -10.56 -22.58
C ASN A 104 -8.36 -9.79 -22.46
N LYS A 105 -7.58 -10.01 -21.41
CA LYS A 105 -6.22 -9.46 -21.18
C LYS A 105 -6.12 -7.94 -21.39
N LYS A 106 -7.13 -7.18 -20.96
CA LYS A 106 -7.17 -5.71 -21.12
C LYS A 106 -6.18 -4.97 -20.25
N PHE A 107 -5.75 -5.57 -19.14
CA PHE A 107 -4.74 -5.02 -18.23
C PHE A 107 -3.86 -6.14 -17.66
N GLN A 108 -2.65 -5.78 -17.27
CA GLN A 108 -1.74 -6.68 -16.58
C GLN A 108 -2.16 -6.87 -15.13
N LEU A 109 -2.03 -8.11 -14.63
CA LEU A 109 -2.19 -8.44 -13.22
C LEU A 109 -0.81 -8.67 -12.62
N ILE A 110 -0.48 -7.93 -11.57
CA ILE A 110 0.77 -8.09 -10.84
C ILE A 110 0.44 -8.67 -9.47
N ASP A 111 1.11 -9.76 -9.12
CA ASP A 111 1.07 -10.37 -7.80
C ASP A 111 2.33 -9.98 -7.03
N ALA A 112 2.17 -9.10 -6.03
CA ALA A 112 3.28 -8.56 -5.24
C ALA A 112 3.68 -9.45 -4.05
N ARG A 113 3.07 -10.64 -3.89
CA ARG A 113 3.43 -11.62 -2.86
C ARG A 113 4.76 -12.30 -3.17
N SER A 114 5.33 -13.01 -2.17
CA SER A 114 6.53 -13.81 -2.40
C SER A 114 6.32 -14.88 -3.47
N ASN A 115 7.41 -15.29 -4.11
CA ASN A 115 7.39 -16.31 -5.17
C ASN A 115 6.81 -17.64 -4.67
N GLU A 116 7.12 -18.04 -3.43
CA GLU A 116 6.63 -19.29 -2.84
C GLU A 116 5.10 -19.27 -2.68
N ARG A 117 4.53 -18.13 -2.29
CA ARG A 117 3.06 -17.98 -2.21
C ARG A 117 2.43 -17.95 -3.60
N PHE A 118 3.07 -17.28 -4.56
CA PHE A 118 2.62 -17.25 -5.94
C PHE A 118 2.57 -18.65 -6.56
N LEU A 119 3.61 -19.44 -6.35
CA LEU A 119 3.70 -20.83 -6.84
C LEU A 119 2.85 -21.83 -6.03
N GLY A 120 2.23 -21.40 -4.93
CA GLY A 120 1.45 -22.28 -4.06
C GLY A 120 2.28 -23.23 -3.20
N LEU A 121 3.58 -22.99 -3.07
CA LEU A 121 4.52 -23.77 -2.26
C LEU A 121 4.42 -23.45 -0.77
N GLN A 122 3.79 -22.33 -0.43
CA GLN A 122 3.53 -21.88 0.93
C GLN A 122 2.02 -21.75 1.17
N PRO A 123 1.50 -22.15 2.34
CA PRO A 123 0.10 -21.91 2.68
C PRO A 123 -0.15 -20.40 2.85
N GLU A 124 -1.37 -19.98 2.57
CA GLU A 124 -1.78 -18.61 2.82
C GLU A 124 -1.90 -18.35 4.34
N PRO A 125 -1.51 -17.16 4.83
CA PRO A 125 -1.56 -16.83 6.25
C PRO A 125 -2.98 -16.84 6.84
N ARG A 126 -4.00 -16.75 6.00
CA ARG A 126 -5.40 -16.76 6.41
C ARG A 126 -6.05 -18.08 6.06
N GLN A 127 -6.73 -18.65 7.05
CA GLN A 127 -7.51 -19.87 6.86
C GLN A 127 -8.58 -19.70 5.77
N GLY A 128 -8.79 -20.74 4.96
CA GLY A 128 -9.79 -20.78 3.90
C GLY A 128 -9.37 -20.13 2.58
N LEU A 129 -8.17 -19.56 2.47
CA LEU A 129 -7.64 -19.11 1.20
C LEU A 129 -6.89 -20.26 0.49
N LYS A 130 -7.11 -20.36 -0.82
CA LYS A 130 -6.38 -21.32 -1.66
C LYS A 130 -4.98 -20.78 -1.96
N SER A 131 -3.96 -21.64 -1.93
CA SER A 131 -2.62 -21.36 -2.40
C SER A 131 -2.56 -21.20 -3.92
N GLY A 132 -1.53 -20.53 -4.41
CA GLY A 132 -1.34 -20.24 -5.84
C GLY A 132 -1.74 -18.81 -6.22
N HIS A 133 -1.95 -18.56 -7.49
CA HIS A 133 -2.14 -17.22 -8.06
C HIS A 133 -3.30 -17.15 -9.04
N ILE A 134 -3.67 -15.93 -9.45
CA ILE A 134 -4.68 -15.69 -10.49
C ILE A 134 -4.03 -15.97 -11.84
N GLU A 135 -4.67 -16.77 -12.67
CA GLU A 135 -4.19 -17.11 -14.02
C GLU A 135 -3.86 -15.84 -14.84
N GLY A 136 -2.68 -15.86 -15.46
CA GLY A 136 -2.17 -14.75 -16.27
C GLY A 136 -1.57 -13.59 -15.46
N SER A 137 -1.44 -13.71 -14.12
CA SER A 137 -0.71 -12.72 -13.33
C SER A 137 0.81 -12.90 -13.43
N ILE A 138 1.51 -11.78 -13.32
CA ILE A 138 2.98 -11.71 -13.27
C ILE A 138 3.39 -11.60 -11.79
N ASN A 139 4.31 -12.43 -11.34
CA ASN A 139 4.83 -12.29 -9.98
C ASN A 139 5.96 -11.27 -9.94
N LEU A 140 5.76 -10.21 -9.17
CA LEU A 140 6.79 -9.24 -8.83
C LEU A 140 6.75 -8.99 -7.31
N PRO A 141 7.47 -9.81 -6.53
CA PRO A 141 7.54 -9.63 -5.09
C PRO A 141 7.98 -8.23 -4.71
N PHE A 142 7.22 -7.53 -3.85
CA PHE A 142 7.51 -6.14 -3.49
C PHE A 142 8.89 -5.96 -2.87
N GLN A 143 9.44 -6.99 -2.23
CA GLN A 143 10.78 -6.97 -1.64
C GLN A 143 11.88 -6.70 -2.68
N LEU A 144 11.66 -7.07 -3.95
CA LEU A 144 12.62 -6.80 -5.03
C LEU A 144 12.75 -5.30 -5.34
N LEU A 145 11.78 -4.49 -4.93
CA LEU A 145 11.77 -3.04 -5.13
C LEU A 145 12.52 -2.28 -4.04
N LEU A 146 13.01 -2.99 -3.02
CA LEU A 146 13.62 -2.42 -1.83
C LEU A 146 15.12 -2.73 -1.74
N ASN A 147 15.84 -1.80 -1.13
CA ASN A 147 17.21 -1.99 -0.67
C ASN A 147 17.23 -2.76 0.68
N GLU A 148 18.41 -3.19 1.12
CA GLU A 148 18.59 -3.89 2.40
C GLU A 148 18.18 -3.02 3.61
N ASP A 149 18.36 -1.71 3.50
CA ASP A 149 17.94 -0.74 4.53
C ASP A 149 16.46 -0.38 4.45
N ARG A 150 15.69 -1.09 3.60
CA ARG A 150 14.24 -0.95 3.37
C ARG A 150 13.83 0.35 2.66
N THR A 151 14.75 1.11 2.13
CA THR A 151 14.42 2.21 1.22
C THR A 151 14.01 1.68 -0.15
N LEU A 152 13.26 2.46 -0.91
CA LEU A 152 13.00 2.15 -2.31
C LEU A 152 14.30 2.19 -3.11
N LYS A 153 14.43 1.27 -4.07
CA LYS A 153 15.50 1.33 -5.07
C LYS A 153 15.41 2.62 -5.90
N LYS A 154 16.52 3.01 -6.49
CA LYS A 154 16.55 4.17 -7.39
C LYS A 154 15.67 3.93 -8.62
N LYS A 155 15.14 5.02 -9.18
CA LYS A 155 14.24 4.99 -10.33
C LYS A 155 14.76 4.13 -11.48
N GLU A 156 16.06 4.25 -11.80
CA GLU A 156 16.70 3.52 -12.89
C GLU A 156 16.78 2.01 -12.64
N GLU A 157 16.92 1.61 -11.37
CA GLU A 157 16.89 0.20 -10.97
C GLU A 157 15.46 -0.35 -11.00
N LEU A 158 14.48 0.44 -10.53
CA LEU A 158 13.07 0.08 -10.60
C LEU A 158 12.63 -0.14 -12.04
N ILE A 159 12.96 0.77 -12.96
CA ILE A 159 12.65 0.64 -14.39
C ILE A 159 13.21 -0.69 -14.93
N LYS A 160 14.48 -1.01 -14.67
CA LYS A 160 15.08 -2.29 -15.10
C LYS A 160 14.34 -3.51 -14.56
N ILE A 161 13.88 -3.44 -13.30
CA ILE A 161 13.11 -4.55 -12.69
C ILE A 161 11.76 -4.71 -13.37
N PHE A 162 11.04 -3.63 -13.64
CA PHE A 162 9.75 -3.68 -14.32
C PHE A 162 9.92 -4.17 -15.77
N ASP A 163 10.87 -3.64 -16.53
CA ASP A 163 11.18 -4.05 -17.91
C ASP A 163 11.54 -5.52 -18.00
N ALA A 164 12.38 -6.03 -17.08
CA ALA A 164 12.78 -7.44 -17.04
C ALA A 164 11.58 -8.37 -16.81
N ASN A 165 10.54 -7.91 -16.15
CA ASN A 165 9.29 -8.63 -15.91
C ASN A 165 8.20 -8.30 -16.95
N LYS A 166 8.52 -7.51 -17.98
CA LYS A 166 7.58 -7.09 -19.05
C LYS A 166 6.35 -6.34 -18.51
N ILE A 167 6.55 -5.52 -17.50
CA ILE A 167 5.53 -4.67 -16.87
C ILE A 167 5.73 -3.23 -17.33
#